data_839d3715edb2074144e2e23a50dde1a7
#
_entry.id   839d3715edb2074144e2e23a50dde1a7
#
_cell.length_a   1.000
_cell.length_b   1.000
_cell.length_c   1.000
_cell.angle_alpha   90.00
_cell.angle_beta   90.00
_cell.angle_gamma   90.00
#
_symmetry.space_group_name_H-M   'P 1'
#
loop_
_entity.id
_entity.type
_entity.pdbx_description
1 polymer ?
#
loop_
_entity_poly.entity_id
_entity_poly.type
_entity_poly.pdbx_seq_one_letter_code
_entity_poly.pdbx_strand_id
1 'polypeptide(L)'
;MIGNLLHVLRDYKPSMEEDSVCWKGGRNDKYRVKEAYRLVARPNDIGFPSRCIWVDSVPTKVAFYAWEATWGRVLTLDRLQKRGWQLPNCCFLCGREEETVNHILIHCIVIRVLWDIVLGLLGVQWVFPETVKEVLTSWRGPFVGKKRKKIWKSIPLCIFWTVWKERNRLAFMGGVLDIQKLKNSFVCSLWSWARLYIGEERMSLIGFLEWLASN
;
A
#
# COMPACT_ATOMS: atom_id res chain seq x y z
N MET A 1 6.03 -38.37 -5.20
CA MET A 1 7.16 -37.39 -5.10
C MET A 1 8.55 -38.02 -5.21
N ILE A 2 8.79 -39.19 -4.64
CA ILE A 2 10.09 -39.89 -4.67
C ILE A 2 10.48 -40.36 -6.10
N GLY A 3 9.51 -40.80 -6.94
CA GLY A 3 9.77 -41.25 -8.30
C GLY A 3 10.36 -40.20 -9.25
N ASN A 4 10.01 -38.93 -9.04
CA ASN A 4 10.52 -37.80 -9.83
C ASN A 4 11.98 -37.45 -9.48
N LEU A 5 12.36 -37.63 -8.22
CA LEU A 5 13.73 -37.41 -7.76
C LEU A 5 14.69 -38.47 -8.31
N LEU A 6 14.26 -39.74 -8.29
CA LEU A 6 15.05 -40.85 -8.85
C LEU A 6 15.24 -40.75 -10.37
N HIS A 7 14.25 -40.18 -11.08
CA HIS A 7 14.36 -39.93 -12.52
C HIS A 7 15.39 -38.83 -12.82
N VAL A 8 15.43 -37.76 -12.04
CA VAL A 8 16.39 -36.65 -12.19
C VAL A 8 17.81 -37.09 -11.81
N LEU A 9 17.97 -38.00 -10.82
CA LEU A 9 19.25 -38.47 -10.34
C LEU A 9 19.82 -39.64 -11.17
N ARG A 10 19.03 -40.26 -12.05
CA ARG A 10 19.45 -41.43 -12.82
C ARG A 10 20.66 -41.18 -13.72
N ASP A 11 20.76 -39.96 -14.26
CA ASP A 11 21.83 -39.56 -15.17
C ASP A 11 22.89 -38.65 -14.51
N TYR A 12 22.75 -38.43 -13.18
CA TYR A 12 23.70 -37.61 -12.45
C TYR A 12 24.97 -38.37 -12.13
N LYS A 13 26.08 -37.94 -12.74
CA LYS A 13 27.42 -38.43 -12.42
C LYS A 13 28.09 -37.41 -11.50
N PRO A 14 28.41 -37.78 -10.23
CA PRO A 14 29.12 -36.87 -9.36
C PRO A 14 30.50 -36.53 -9.96
N SER A 15 30.81 -35.27 -10.04
CA SER A 15 32.14 -34.78 -10.37
C SER A 15 33.03 -34.87 -9.13
N MET A 16 34.31 -35.20 -9.32
CA MET A 16 35.33 -35.18 -8.26
C MET A 16 35.90 -33.77 -8.03
N GLU A 17 35.42 -32.78 -8.78
CA GLU A 17 35.78 -31.38 -8.57
C GLU A 17 35.01 -30.80 -7.40
N GLU A 18 35.63 -29.85 -6.70
CA GLU A 18 34.97 -29.14 -5.60
C GLU A 18 33.70 -28.43 -6.09
N ASP A 19 32.62 -28.47 -5.29
CA ASP A 19 31.38 -27.79 -5.59
C ASP A 19 31.61 -26.28 -5.72
N SER A 20 31.25 -25.74 -6.86
CA SER A 20 31.36 -24.33 -7.14
C SER A 20 30.00 -23.70 -7.45
N VAL A 21 29.72 -22.53 -6.88
CA VAL A 21 28.52 -21.78 -7.16
C VAL A 21 28.81 -20.65 -8.14
N CYS A 22 28.30 -20.78 -9.36
CA CYS A 22 28.43 -19.78 -10.40
C CYS A 22 27.23 -18.89 -10.51
N TRP A 23 27.46 -17.58 -10.61
CA TRP A 23 26.40 -16.60 -10.82
C TRP A 23 26.03 -16.50 -12.30
N LYS A 24 24.87 -17.03 -12.69
CA LYS A 24 24.40 -17.02 -14.09
C LYS A 24 23.86 -15.66 -14.58
N GLY A 25 23.80 -14.66 -13.72
CA GLY A 25 23.18 -13.35 -14.03
C GLY A 25 24.16 -12.27 -14.53
N GLY A 26 25.45 -12.54 -14.64
CA GLY A 26 26.47 -11.57 -15.02
C GLY A 26 27.42 -12.07 -16.11
N ARG A 27 28.19 -11.14 -16.71
CA ARG A 27 29.15 -11.47 -17.77
C ARG A 27 30.39 -12.28 -17.31
N ASN A 28 30.67 -12.31 -16.00
CA ASN A 28 31.91 -12.81 -15.45
C ASN A 28 31.72 -13.86 -14.35
N ASP A 29 30.59 -14.56 -14.29
CA ASP A 29 30.23 -15.61 -13.31
C ASP A 29 30.44 -15.24 -11.82
N LYS A 30 30.76 -13.96 -11.55
CA LYS A 30 30.92 -13.43 -10.19
C LYS A 30 29.67 -12.73 -9.73
N TYR A 31 29.16 -13.11 -8.55
CA TYR A 31 28.06 -12.45 -7.90
C TYR A 31 28.37 -10.99 -7.61
N ARG A 32 27.51 -10.09 -8.09
CA ARG A 32 27.51 -8.67 -7.75
C ARG A 32 26.15 -8.24 -7.25
N VAL A 33 26.10 -7.72 -6.04
CA VAL A 33 24.84 -7.24 -5.41
C VAL A 33 24.05 -6.31 -6.35
N LYS A 34 24.72 -5.39 -7.04
CA LYS A 34 24.09 -4.45 -7.98
C LYS A 34 23.46 -5.15 -9.19
N GLU A 35 24.03 -6.24 -9.68
CA GLU A 35 23.50 -7.02 -10.80
C GLU A 35 22.36 -7.92 -10.33
N ALA A 36 22.48 -8.56 -9.17
CA ALA A 36 21.40 -9.29 -8.54
C ALA A 36 20.17 -8.39 -8.31
N TYR A 37 20.40 -7.20 -7.78
CA TYR A 37 19.33 -6.22 -7.59
C TYR A 37 18.68 -5.80 -8.93
N ARG A 38 19.46 -5.60 -9.98
CA ARG A 38 18.91 -5.29 -11.31
C ARG A 38 18.13 -6.43 -11.92
N LEU A 39 18.51 -7.69 -11.67
CA LEU A 39 17.79 -8.86 -12.15
C LEU A 39 16.47 -9.07 -11.41
N VAL A 40 16.49 -8.90 -10.08
CA VAL A 40 15.29 -8.98 -9.24
C VAL A 40 14.40 -7.75 -9.44
N ALA A 41 15.00 -6.57 -9.61
CA ALA A 41 14.29 -5.31 -9.87
C ALA A 41 14.02 -5.08 -11.37
N ARG A 42 14.20 -6.06 -12.23
CA ARG A 42 13.71 -5.94 -13.62
C ARG A 42 12.23 -5.60 -13.54
N PRO A 43 11.80 -4.47 -14.12
CA PRO A 43 10.41 -4.11 -14.17
C PRO A 43 9.69 -5.05 -15.15
N ASN A 44 9.45 -6.29 -14.71
CA ASN A 44 8.51 -7.18 -15.41
C ASN A 44 7.07 -6.76 -15.13
N ASP A 45 6.88 -5.70 -14.36
CA ASP A 45 5.59 -5.13 -14.07
C ASP A 45 5.56 -3.69 -14.58
N ILE A 46 5.13 -3.55 -15.81
CA ILE A 46 4.57 -2.30 -16.31
C ILE A 46 3.54 -1.86 -15.29
N GLY A 47 3.92 -0.91 -14.42
CA GLY A 47 2.97 -0.29 -13.53
C GLY A 47 3.11 -0.50 -12.02
N PHE A 48 4.25 -0.94 -11.46
CA PHE A 48 4.41 -0.86 -10.01
C PHE A 48 4.52 0.61 -9.54
N PRO A 49 3.66 1.08 -8.62
CA PRO A 49 3.56 2.48 -8.25
C PRO A 49 4.64 2.93 -7.25
N SER A 50 5.90 2.56 -7.46
CA SER A 50 7.01 2.87 -6.53
C SER A 50 7.10 4.35 -6.16
N ARG A 51 6.93 5.24 -7.15
CA ARG A 51 6.97 6.71 -6.96
C ARG A 51 5.77 7.27 -6.21
N CYS A 52 4.71 6.48 -6.04
CA CYS A 52 3.50 6.85 -5.30
C CYS A 52 3.49 6.26 -3.89
N ILE A 53 4.26 5.19 -3.65
CA ILE A 53 4.40 4.52 -2.36
C ILE A 53 5.56 5.12 -1.56
N TRP A 54 6.75 5.20 -2.17
CA TRP A 54 7.95 5.72 -1.51
C TRP A 54 7.99 7.24 -1.61
N VAL A 55 7.20 7.87 -0.75
CA VAL A 55 7.05 9.33 -0.67
C VAL A 55 7.68 9.81 0.64
N ASP A 56 8.64 10.74 0.55
CA ASP A 56 9.39 11.25 1.72
C ASP A 56 8.49 11.85 2.81
N SER A 57 7.26 12.29 2.44
CA SER A 57 6.27 12.87 3.34
C SER A 57 5.49 11.86 4.18
N VAL A 58 5.75 10.58 4.00
CA VAL A 58 4.97 9.52 4.62
C VAL A 58 5.87 8.67 5.52
N PRO A 59 5.45 8.33 6.74
CA PRO A 59 6.23 7.44 7.60
C PRO A 59 6.53 6.10 6.91
N THR A 60 7.73 5.61 7.04
CA THR A 60 8.23 4.39 6.37
C THR A 60 7.30 3.19 6.56
N LYS A 61 6.77 3.00 7.77
CA LYS A 61 5.82 1.92 8.08
C LYS A 61 4.55 1.98 7.23
N VAL A 62 4.10 3.18 6.88
CA VAL A 62 2.90 3.39 6.03
C VAL A 62 3.23 3.05 4.58
N ALA A 63 4.41 3.43 4.10
CA ALA A 63 4.88 3.08 2.77
C ALA A 63 5.01 1.55 2.62
N PHE A 64 5.56 0.85 3.61
CA PHE A 64 5.60 -0.62 3.62
C PHE A 64 4.21 -1.25 3.61
N TYR A 65 3.29 -0.72 4.42
CA TYR A 65 1.90 -1.20 4.41
C TYR A 65 1.25 -1.03 3.03
N ALA A 66 1.40 0.14 2.41
CA ALA A 66 0.88 0.38 1.06
C ALA A 66 1.52 -0.53 0.00
N TRP A 67 2.81 -0.84 0.17
CA TRP A 67 3.50 -1.83 -0.66
C TRP A 67 2.87 -3.23 -0.51
N GLU A 68 2.64 -3.71 0.71
CA GLU A 68 1.96 -4.98 0.96
C GLU A 68 0.52 -4.98 0.40
N ALA A 69 -0.21 -3.86 0.56
CA ALA A 69 -1.55 -3.70 0.04
C ALA A 69 -1.60 -3.79 -1.49
N THR A 70 -0.63 -3.20 -2.18
CA THR A 70 -0.49 -3.27 -3.65
C THR A 70 -0.33 -4.70 -4.15
N TRP A 71 0.31 -5.57 -3.37
CA TRP A 71 0.49 -6.99 -3.68
C TRP A 71 -0.61 -7.89 -3.10
N GLY A 72 -1.64 -7.32 -2.47
CA GLY A 72 -2.69 -8.07 -1.80
C GLY A 72 -2.16 -8.97 -0.67
N ARG A 73 -1.09 -8.55 0.01
CA ARG A 73 -0.43 -9.35 1.06
C ARG A 73 -0.85 -8.97 2.48
N VAL A 74 -1.62 -7.90 2.63
CA VAL A 74 -2.18 -7.48 3.91
C VAL A 74 -3.07 -8.57 4.49
N LEU A 75 -2.99 -8.80 5.79
CA LEU A 75 -3.72 -9.86 6.49
C LEU A 75 -5.19 -9.49 6.73
N THR A 76 -5.93 -9.37 5.64
CA THR A 76 -7.38 -9.31 5.62
C THR A 76 -8.00 -10.69 5.83
N LEU A 77 -9.30 -10.76 6.13
CA LEU A 77 -9.98 -12.04 6.42
C LEU A 77 -9.90 -13.01 5.24
N ASP A 78 -10.05 -12.54 4.00
CA ASP A 78 -9.87 -13.38 2.81
C ASP A 78 -8.46 -13.96 2.70
N ARG A 79 -7.44 -13.21 3.13
CA ARG A 79 -6.04 -13.68 3.14
C ARG A 79 -5.79 -14.69 4.25
N LEU A 80 -6.44 -14.52 5.41
CA LEU A 80 -6.37 -15.50 6.49
C LEU A 80 -7.05 -16.80 6.09
N GLN A 81 -8.23 -16.74 5.46
CA GLN A 81 -8.91 -17.93 4.92
C GLN A 81 -8.03 -18.68 3.90
N LYS A 82 -7.39 -17.94 2.97
CA LYS A 82 -6.43 -18.53 2.00
C LYS A 82 -5.21 -19.18 2.65
N ARG A 83 -4.90 -18.84 3.91
CA ARG A 83 -3.87 -19.48 4.74
C ARG A 83 -4.39 -20.63 5.59
N GLY A 84 -5.66 -21.03 5.42
CA GLY A 84 -6.27 -22.16 6.11
C GLY A 84 -6.99 -21.83 7.41
N TRP A 85 -7.13 -20.54 7.77
CA TRP A 85 -7.92 -20.15 8.94
C TRP A 85 -9.42 -20.26 8.64
N GLN A 86 -10.12 -20.98 9.49
CA GLN A 86 -11.59 -21.11 9.39
C GLN A 86 -12.24 -20.01 10.23
N LEU A 87 -12.57 -18.90 9.58
CA LEU A 87 -13.25 -17.77 10.19
C LEU A 87 -14.23 -17.13 9.18
N PRO A 88 -15.35 -16.56 9.66
CA PRO A 88 -16.26 -15.86 8.78
C PRO A 88 -15.59 -14.65 8.15
N ASN A 89 -15.81 -14.44 6.86
CA ASN A 89 -15.29 -13.29 6.14
C ASN A 89 -16.36 -12.19 6.07
N CYS A 90 -16.34 -11.28 7.03
CA CYS A 90 -17.21 -10.12 7.06
C CYS A 90 -16.41 -8.88 7.44
N CYS A 91 -16.49 -7.83 6.66
CA CYS A 91 -15.75 -6.60 6.84
C CYS A 91 -16.02 -5.97 8.23
N PHE A 92 -14.97 -5.78 9.03
CA PHE A 92 -15.08 -5.17 10.35
C PHE A 92 -15.57 -3.72 10.34
N LEU A 93 -15.47 -3.03 9.19
CA LEU A 93 -15.87 -1.62 9.09
C LEU A 93 -17.34 -1.46 8.73
N CYS A 94 -17.84 -2.17 7.71
CA CYS A 94 -19.22 -2.02 7.27
C CYS A 94 -20.15 -3.16 7.75
N GLY A 95 -19.61 -4.31 8.16
CA GLY A 95 -20.39 -5.46 8.61
C GLY A 95 -21.29 -6.08 7.54
N ARG A 96 -21.01 -5.88 6.24
CA ARG A 96 -21.92 -6.28 5.16
C ARG A 96 -21.27 -7.15 4.09
N GLU A 97 -20.06 -6.81 3.68
CA GLU A 97 -19.39 -7.44 2.54
C GLU A 97 -18.14 -8.21 2.99
N GLU A 98 -17.61 -9.05 2.12
CA GLU A 98 -16.36 -9.75 2.38
C GLU A 98 -15.20 -8.76 2.56
N GLU A 99 -14.35 -9.05 3.53
CA GLU A 99 -13.17 -8.26 3.79
C GLU A 99 -12.02 -8.67 2.86
N THR A 100 -11.82 -7.90 1.83
CA THR A 100 -10.63 -7.94 0.97
C THR A 100 -9.85 -6.64 1.10
N VAL A 101 -8.58 -6.62 0.68
CA VAL A 101 -7.78 -5.40 0.71
C VAL A 101 -8.39 -4.29 -0.17
N ASN A 102 -8.94 -4.65 -1.33
CA ASN A 102 -9.59 -3.69 -2.22
C ASN A 102 -10.89 -3.16 -1.61
N HIS A 103 -11.69 -4.04 -0.99
CA HIS A 103 -12.90 -3.61 -0.30
C HIS A 103 -12.57 -2.59 0.80
N ILE A 104 -11.73 -2.96 1.77
CA ILE A 104 -11.48 -2.08 2.94
C ILE A 104 -10.75 -0.79 2.61
N LEU A 105 -10.03 -0.69 1.49
CA LEU A 105 -9.25 0.50 1.14
C LEU A 105 -9.91 1.37 0.07
N ILE A 106 -10.86 0.82 -0.71
CA ILE A 106 -11.46 1.52 -1.85
C ILE A 106 -12.99 1.49 -1.81
N HIS A 107 -13.58 0.27 -1.71
CA HIS A 107 -14.99 0.06 -2.03
C HIS A 107 -15.93 0.08 -0.83
N CYS A 108 -15.41 -0.15 0.39
CA CYS A 108 -16.22 -0.11 1.61
C CYS A 108 -16.96 1.24 1.74
N ILE A 109 -18.27 1.19 2.01
CA ILE A 109 -19.09 2.40 2.15
C ILE A 109 -18.58 3.35 3.23
N VAL A 110 -17.95 2.81 4.28
CA VAL A 110 -17.34 3.61 5.36
C VAL A 110 -16.14 4.39 4.84
N ILE A 111 -15.34 3.79 3.99
CA ILE A 111 -14.10 4.40 3.48
C ILE A 111 -14.40 5.41 2.38
N ARG A 112 -15.48 5.22 1.65
CA ARG A 112 -15.94 6.20 0.66
C ARG A 112 -16.09 7.58 1.27
N VAL A 113 -16.53 7.66 2.51
CA VAL A 113 -16.65 8.95 3.24
C VAL A 113 -15.31 9.70 3.34
N LEU A 114 -14.17 9.00 3.50
CA LEU A 114 -12.85 9.65 3.52
C LEU A 114 -12.42 10.09 2.12
N TRP A 115 -12.70 9.28 1.11
CA TRP A 115 -12.44 9.64 -0.28
C TRP A 115 -13.28 10.86 -0.71
N ASP A 116 -14.57 10.88 -0.35
CA ASP A 116 -15.48 11.97 -0.67
C ASP A 116 -15.04 13.31 -0.03
N ILE A 117 -14.53 13.27 1.21
CA ILE A 117 -13.93 14.46 1.85
C ILE A 117 -12.77 14.98 1.01
N VAL A 118 -11.87 14.12 0.58
CA VAL A 118 -10.70 14.53 -0.21
C VAL A 118 -11.10 15.07 -1.57
N LEU A 119 -11.95 14.36 -2.28
CA LEU A 119 -12.39 14.74 -3.62
C LEU A 119 -13.22 16.03 -3.58
N GLY A 120 -14.09 16.18 -2.55
CA GLY A 120 -14.88 17.39 -2.33
C GLY A 120 -14.02 18.59 -1.97
N LEU A 121 -13.04 18.45 -1.06
CA LEU A 121 -12.11 19.53 -0.69
C LEU A 121 -11.28 20.03 -1.87
N LEU A 122 -10.94 19.15 -2.79
CA LEU A 122 -10.07 19.46 -3.91
C LEU A 122 -10.83 19.73 -5.21
N GLY A 123 -12.17 19.66 -5.20
CA GLY A 123 -13.00 19.85 -6.38
C GLY A 123 -12.73 18.86 -7.51
N VAL A 124 -12.24 17.66 -7.19
CA VAL A 124 -11.84 16.65 -8.18
C VAL A 124 -12.92 15.57 -8.30
N GLN A 125 -13.34 15.32 -9.52
CA GLN A 125 -14.15 14.13 -9.85
C GLN A 125 -13.20 12.98 -10.25
N TRP A 126 -13.42 11.81 -9.68
CA TRP A 126 -12.58 10.64 -9.93
C TRP A 126 -13.39 9.34 -9.94
N VAL A 127 -13.13 8.50 -10.93
CA VAL A 127 -13.71 7.17 -11.02
C VAL A 127 -12.80 6.22 -10.26
N PHE A 128 -13.36 5.53 -9.27
CA PHE A 128 -12.59 4.61 -8.45
C PHE A 128 -12.19 3.37 -9.23
N PRO A 129 -10.90 3.07 -9.31
CA PRO A 129 -10.41 1.83 -9.89
C PRO A 129 -10.78 0.61 -9.03
N GLU A 130 -10.64 -0.57 -9.60
CA GLU A 130 -10.96 -1.82 -8.94
C GLU A 130 -9.94 -2.21 -7.87
N THR A 131 -8.66 -1.94 -8.10
CA THR A 131 -7.57 -2.42 -7.26
C THR A 131 -6.76 -1.29 -6.61
N VAL A 132 -6.16 -1.59 -5.45
CA VAL A 132 -5.22 -0.68 -4.76
C VAL A 132 -4.06 -0.28 -5.66
N LYS A 133 -3.56 -1.19 -6.49
CA LYS A 133 -2.50 -0.91 -7.45
C LYS A 133 -2.93 0.17 -8.46
N GLU A 134 -4.12 0.03 -9.00
CA GLU A 134 -4.69 1.00 -9.96
C GLU A 134 -4.96 2.35 -9.30
N VAL A 135 -5.48 2.38 -8.06
CA VAL A 135 -5.61 3.62 -7.29
C VAL A 135 -4.29 4.37 -7.25
N LEU A 136 -3.21 3.71 -6.84
CA LEU A 136 -1.91 4.35 -6.70
C LEU A 136 -1.28 4.74 -8.05
N THR A 137 -1.51 3.98 -9.11
CA THR A 137 -0.98 4.28 -10.45
C THR A 137 -1.74 5.41 -11.15
N SER A 138 -3.07 5.48 -10.96
CA SER A 138 -3.94 6.49 -11.56
C SER A 138 -4.05 7.77 -10.73
N TRP A 139 -3.58 7.77 -9.48
CA TRP A 139 -3.64 8.93 -8.58
C TRP A 139 -2.69 10.03 -9.02
N ARG A 140 -3.07 10.70 -10.11
CA ARG A 140 -2.34 11.82 -10.70
C ARG A 140 -3.19 13.07 -10.55
N GLY A 141 -2.66 14.07 -9.85
CA GLY A 141 -3.35 15.33 -9.66
C GLY A 141 -2.91 16.41 -10.67
N PRO A 142 -3.80 17.34 -11.02
CA PRO A 142 -3.53 18.47 -11.89
C PRO A 142 -2.67 19.56 -11.23
N PHE A 143 -2.20 19.34 -10.00
CA PHE A 143 -1.63 20.39 -9.16
C PHE A 143 -0.31 20.94 -9.67
N VAL A 144 -0.28 22.25 -9.84
CA VAL A 144 0.89 23.06 -10.07
C VAL A 144 1.50 23.40 -8.71
N GLY A 145 2.72 22.99 -8.45
CA GLY A 145 3.45 23.30 -7.21
C GLY A 145 3.93 22.06 -6.43
N LYS A 146 5.20 22.12 -6.02
CA LYS A 146 5.90 20.97 -5.39
C LYS A 146 5.26 20.54 -4.06
N LYS A 147 4.82 21.51 -3.22
CA LYS A 147 4.25 21.24 -1.89
C LYS A 147 2.91 20.51 -2.01
N ARG A 148 1.97 21.02 -2.79
CA ARG A 148 0.64 20.39 -3.00
C ARG A 148 0.76 19.01 -3.64
N LYS A 149 1.64 18.84 -4.61
CA LYS A 149 1.90 17.54 -5.25
C LYS A 149 2.39 16.48 -4.26
N LYS A 150 3.21 16.87 -3.27
CA LYS A 150 3.66 15.95 -2.21
C LYS A 150 2.49 15.52 -1.32
N ILE A 151 1.68 16.48 -0.87
CA ILE A 151 0.50 16.19 -0.04
C ILE A 151 -0.50 15.34 -0.79
N TRP A 152 -0.80 15.68 -2.06
CA TRP A 152 -1.65 14.88 -2.91
C TRP A 152 -1.22 13.42 -2.96
N LYS A 153 0.05 13.15 -3.18
CA LYS A 153 0.59 11.79 -3.18
C LYS A 153 0.48 11.06 -1.86
N SER A 154 0.50 11.77 -0.73
CA SER A 154 0.38 11.16 0.59
C SER A 154 -1.06 10.83 0.99
N ILE A 155 -2.07 11.40 0.33
CA ILE A 155 -3.48 11.22 0.67
C ILE A 155 -3.91 9.74 0.64
N PRO A 156 -3.74 8.98 -0.45
CA PRO A 156 -4.14 7.57 -0.47
C PRO A 156 -3.46 6.76 0.64
N LEU A 157 -2.18 7.02 0.87
CA LEU A 157 -1.40 6.33 1.90
C LEU A 157 -1.91 6.65 3.30
N CYS A 158 -2.33 7.91 3.53
CA CYS A 158 -2.92 8.34 4.78
C CYS A 158 -4.29 7.68 5.02
N ILE A 159 -5.14 7.62 3.99
CA ILE A 159 -6.43 6.92 4.05
C ILE A 159 -6.17 5.44 4.38
N PHE A 160 -5.34 4.75 3.61
CA PHE A 160 -5.04 3.33 3.80
C PHE A 160 -4.58 3.01 5.22
N TRP A 161 -3.66 3.82 5.74
CA TRP A 161 -3.14 3.62 7.09
C TRP A 161 -4.16 3.91 8.18
N THR A 162 -4.96 4.97 8.03
CA THR A 162 -6.02 5.33 8.98
C THR A 162 -7.07 4.23 9.05
N VAL A 163 -7.49 3.74 7.91
CA VAL A 163 -8.43 2.63 7.77
C VAL A 163 -7.90 1.36 8.41
N TRP A 164 -6.66 0.99 8.10
CA TRP A 164 -6.03 -0.21 8.64
C TRP A 164 -5.90 -0.18 10.17
N LYS A 165 -5.57 0.97 10.74
CA LYS A 165 -5.56 1.14 12.20
C LYS A 165 -6.95 0.93 12.81
N GLU A 166 -7.97 1.53 12.21
CA GLU A 166 -9.34 1.42 12.72
C GLU A 166 -9.89 0.01 12.57
N ARG A 167 -9.66 -0.63 11.41
CA ARG A 167 -10.00 -2.03 11.20
C ARG A 167 -9.36 -2.93 12.27
N ASN A 168 -8.07 -2.75 12.55
CA ASN A 168 -7.39 -3.53 13.58
C ASN A 168 -7.91 -3.23 14.99
N ARG A 169 -8.24 -1.97 15.28
CA ARG A 169 -8.89 -1.62 16.55
C ARG A 169 -10.20 -2.40 16.73
N LEU A 170 -11.05 -2.42 15.71
CA LEU A 170 -12.32 -3.15 15.74
C LEU A 170 -12.12 -4.66 15.87
N ALA A 171 -11.18 -5.21 15.11
CA ALA A 171 -10.92 -6.65 15.07
C ALA A 171 -10.33 -7.20 16.39
N PHE A 172 -9.45 -6.44 17.04
CA PHE A 172 -8.71 -6.93 18.21
C PHE A 172 -9.19 -6.36 19.55
N MET A 173 -9.74 -5.14 19.53
CA MET A 173 -10.21 -4.49 20.77
C MET A 173 -11.73 -4.44 20.87
N GLY A 174 -12.42 -4.74 19.75
CA GLY A 174 -13.88 -4.63 19.69
C GLY A 174 -14.38 -3.19 19.69
N GLY A 175 -15.67 -3.04 19.99
CA GLY A 175 -16.35 -1.75 20.07
C GLY A 175 -17.06 -1.37 18.78
N VAL A 176 -17.62 -0.16 18.76
CA VAL A 176 -18.40 0.37 17.64
C VAL A 176 -17.54 1.30 16.81
N LEU A 177 -17.77 1.30 15.50
CA LEU A 177 -17.17 2.26 14.59
C LEU A 177 -17.73 3.66 14.82
N ASP A 178 -16.86 4.61 15.06
CA ASP A 178 -17.18 6.03 15.10
C ASP A 178 -16.63 6.71 13.84
N ILE A 179 -17.52 7.02 12.92
CA ILE A 179 -17.18 7.64 11.63
C ILE A 179 -16.57 9.04 11.83
N GLN A 180 -17.05 9.81 12.82
CA GLN A 180 -16.50 11.15 13.07
C GLN A 180 -15.08 11.07 13.61
N LYS A 181 -14.82 10.13 14.50
CA LYS A 181 -13.46 9.85 15.00
C LYS A 181 -12.52 9.40 13.89
N LEU A 182 -13.01 8.57 12.97
CA LEU A 182 -12.26 8.12 11.80
C LEU A 182 -11.88 9.32 10.89
N LYS A 183 -12.84 10.20 10.57
CA LYS A 183 -12.61 11.43 9.81
C LYS A 183 -11.57 12.32 10.47
N ASN A 184 -11.72 12.58 11.77
CA ASN A 184 -10.80 13.41 12.54
C ASN A 184 -9.39 12.80 12.55
N SER A 185 -9.29 11.47 12.74
CA SER A 185 -8.00 10.76 12.72
C SER A 185 -7.30 10.88 11.36
N PHE A 186 -8.05 10.79 10.26
CA PHE A 186 -7.52 10.99 8.91
C PHE A 186 -6.99 12.42 8.71
N VAL A 187 -7.82 13.42 8.98
CA VAL A 187 -7.47 14.83 8.76
C VAL A 187 -6.28 15.25 9.63
N CYS A 188 -6.27 14.88 10.91
CA CYS A 188 -5.15 15.15 11.82
C CYS A 188 -3.85 14.46 11.37
N SER A 189 -3.93 13.21 10.88
CA SER A 189 -2.76 12.49 10.37
C SER A 189 -2.20 13.16 9.12
N LEU A 190 -3.06 13.51 8.17
CA LEU A 190 -2.66 14.20 6.94
C LEU A 190 -2.03 15.56 7.23
N TRP A 191 -2.65 16.35 8.11
CA TRP A 191 -2.12 17.63 8.55
C TRP A 191 -0.76 17.49 9.26
N SER A 192 -0.63 16.50 10.15
CA SER A 192 0.64 16.24 10.85
C SER A 192 1.77 15.91 9.87
N TRP A 193 1.49 15.13 8.82
CA TRP A 193 2.50 14.83 7.80
C TRP A 193 2.80 16.05 6.93
N ALA A 194 1.77 16.82 6.57
CA ALA A 194 1.93 18.00 5.73
C ALA A 194 2.77 19.09 6.39
N ARG A 195 2.67 19.28 7.69
CA ARG A 195 3.45 20.29 8.45
C ARG A 195 4.96 20.16 8.21
N LEU A 196 5.47 18.95 8.12
CA LEU A 196 6.90 18.69 7.88
C LEU A 196 7.40 19.27 6.54
N TYR A 197 6.49 19.52 5.58
CA TYR A 197 6.85 19.97 4.22
C TYR A 197 6.39 21.35 3.86
N ILE A 198 5.36 21.87 4.53
CA ILE A 198 4.86 23.22 4.28
C ILE A 198 5.85 24.25 4.86
N GLY A 199 6.55 23.88 5.92
CA GLY A 199 7.55 24.77 6.58
C GLY A 199 6.89 25.88 7.39
N GLU A 200 5.58 25.81 7.63
CA GLU A 200 4.81 26.74 8.46
C GLU A 200 4.46 26.04 9.77
N GLU A 201 5.34 26.16 10.76
CA GLU A 201 5.17 25.53 12.08
C GLU A 201 3.87 25.97 12.79
N ARG A 202 3.28 27.09 12.40
CA ARG A 202 2.10 27.71 13.04
C ARG A 202 0.79 27.52 12.26
N MET A 203 0.77 26.74 11.18
CA MET A 203 -0.47 26.53 10.42
C MET A 203 -1.48 25.72 11.25
N SER A 204 -2.65 26.31 11.52
CA SER A 204 -3.76 25.61 12.17
C SER A 204 -4.35 24.54 11.26
N LEU A 205 -5.11 23.61 11.85
CA LEU A 205 -5.81 22.58 11.05
C LEU A 205 -6.79 23.22 10.06
N ILE A 206 -7.51 24.26 10.48
CA ILE A 206 -8.46 24.98 9.63
C ILE A 206 -7.71 25.67 8.48
N GLY A 207 -6.65 26.41 8.78
CA GLY A 207 -5.82 27.05 7.75
C GLY A 207 -5.21 26.05 6.76
N PHE A 208 -4.88 24.84 7.22
CA PHE A 208 -4.42 23.75 6.34
C PHE A 208 -5.52 23.29 5.38
N LEU A 209 -6.74 23.10 5.86
CA LEU A 209 -7.88 22.69 5.03
C LEU A 209 -8.24 23.78 4.00
N GLU A 210 -8.25 25.05 4.42
CA GLU A 210 -8.46 26.20 3.53
C GLU A 210 -7.36 26.29 2.46
N TRP A 211 -6.10 26.14 2.87
CA TRP A 211 -4.97 26.11 1.95
C TRP A 211 -5.03 24.92 0.97
N LEU A 212 -5.51 23.77 1.43
CA LEU A 212 -5.68 22.59 0.57
C LEU A 212 -6.80 22.80 -0.44
N ALA A 213 -7.90 23.45 -0.03
CA ALA A 213 -9.08 23.75 -0.86
C ALA A 213 -8.86 24.95 -1.81
N SER A 214 -7.96 25.88 -1.48
CA SER A 214 -7.63 27.01 -2.35
C SER A 214 -6.86 26.52 -3.58
N ASN A 215 -7.44 26.62 -4.75
CA ASN A 215 -6.81 26.28 -6.04
C ASN A 215 -5.63 27.17 -6.39
#